data_0d8aa451006e352720c5b0e6054ebea7
#
_entry.id   0d8aa451006e352720c5b0e6054ebea7
#
_cell.length_a   1.000
_cell.length_b   1.000
_cell.length_c   1.000
_cell.angle_alpha   90.00
_cell.angle_beta   90.00
_cell.angle_gamma   90.00
#
_symmetry.space_group_name_H-M   'P 1'
#
loop_
_entity.id
_entity.type
_entity.pdbx_description
1 polymer ?
#
loop_
_entity_poly.entity_id
_entity_poly.type
_entity_poly.pdbx_seq_one_letter_code
_entity_poly.pdbx_strand_id
1 'polypeptide(L)'
;VQGIDIGGLSPEAARAKLKTELAPQLNRNVNVTLDSQSAEMNPAELDARIDLNQTVERAMQTGRLWSLLLPLAYSNDLAPTISTPARPRIPANLRLIAEPARNAKVRIANGKTTISPARNGHSISARAIVLAAATAALAEKPKLTLRSKVTTPAITTADAKAAATKAIELASSPIALNVDGNRVGALSTATLQNAVMVREEDGAPTIAFDPKVLAPSVGEVLGDRIREPQNAMWDTNGQRAWVEPGKDGISFNARKVADAVRAAALEGGARQADITLERTAPRRSTADAEKFGITTKVAGATTELGDSSANRIHNVALMAEILDNRLVMPGEQFSFNDAVGPRSPERGFLEGQAIVGGLMIPSIGGGVCQVASTLYAAVFSAGLEVDERHNHDFYIYHYGDGMDATVSWDGPDFSFTNNTAHPMLIRATADNSTMIVNLYSSPSDGRTVETTVSERYALKEPEKRYIEDPTAPAKTVVPYTDGQAGFAVDVTRVVKRDGEVLSEDVFVSTYNTQPKWYIVGPGAFPPGDGVTEAPPYGWVSPYDPNPPKVVS
;
A
#
# COMPACT_ATOMS: atom_id res chain seq x y z
N VAL A 1 -40.46 -28.51 -53.28
CA VAL A 1 -39.51 -28.10 -52.26
C VAL A 1 -38.42 -29.17 -52.19
N GLN A 2 -37.22 -28.85 -52.54
CA GLN A 2 -36.06 -29.78 -52.54
C GLN A 2 -36.36 -31.09 -53.33
N GLY A 3 -36.90 -30.93 -54.54
CA GLY A 3 -37.30 -32.06 -55.41
C GLY A 3 -38.61 -32.74 -55.02
N ILE A 4 -39.23 -32.42 -53.90
CA ILE A 4 -40.51 -32.96 -53.48
C ILE A 4 -41.64 -32.10 -54.02
N ASP A 5 -42.48 -32.68 -54.88
CA ASP A 5 -43.63 -31.99 -55.42
C ASP A 5 -44.76 -31.86 -54.40
N ILE A 6 -45.10 -30.60 -54.06
CA ILE A 6 -46.22 -30.23 -53.17
C ILE A 6 -47.28 -29.38 -53.90
N GLY A 7 -47.19 -29.31 -55.26
CA GLY A 7 -48.16 -28.59 -56.07
C GLY A 7 -49.56 -29.17 -55.92
N GLY A 8 -50.56 -28.27 -55.88
CA GLY A 8 -51.98 -28.66 -55.72
C GLY A 8 -52.43 -29.25 -54.42
N LEU A 9 -51.49 -29.36 -53.40
CA LEU A 9 -51.84 -29.88 -52.09
C LEU A 9 -52.37 -28.76 -51.17
N SER A 10 -53.25 -29.13 -50.23
CA SER A 10 -53.60 -28.20 -49.11
C SER A 10 -52.39 -27.95 -48.23
N PRO A 11 -52.35 -26.83 -47.45
CA PRO A 11 -51.24 -26.55 -46.54
C PRO A 11 -50.96 -27.69 -45.52
N GLU A 12 -51.98 -28.34 -45.03
CA GLU A 12 -51.87 -29.51 -44.13
C GLU A 12 -51.24 -30.71 -44.84
N ALA A 13 -51.73 -31.02 -46.07
CA ALA A 13 -51.23 -32.16 -46.87
C ALA A 13 -49.75 -31.91 -47.27
N ALA A 14 -49.42 -30.67 -47.66
CA ALA A 14 -48.05 -30.29 -48.00
C ALA A 14 -47.10 -30.46 -46.78
N ARG A 15 -47.54 -29.99 -45.61
CA ARG A 15 -46.77 -30.17 -44.34
C ARG A 15 -46.57 -31.66 -44.01
N ALA A 16 -47.64 -32.48 -44.13
CA ALA A 16 -47.58 -33.90 -43.86
C ALA A 16 -46.59 -34.61 -44.81
N LYS A 17 -46.63 -34.30 -46.10
CA LYS A 17 -45.73 -34.85 -47.12
C LYS A 17 -44.27 -34.45 -46.86
N LEU A 18 -44.00 -33.17 -46.61
CA LEU A 18 -42.64 -32.68 -46.29
C LEU A 18 -42.11 -33.27 -44.96
N LYS A 19 -42.98 -33.48 -43.99
CA LYS A 19 -42.59 -34.11 -42.71
C LYS A 19 -42.15 -35.54 -42.94
N THR A 20 -42.79 -36.29 -43.86
CA THR A 20 -42.50 -37.69 -44.12
C THR A 20 -41.31 -37.89 -45.06
N GLU A 21 -41.19 -37.02 -46.11
CA GLU A 21 -40.21 -37.24 -47.18
C GLU A 21 -38.96 -36.37 -47.02
N LEU A 22 -39.08 -35.16 -46.46
CA LEU A 22 -37.98 -34.22 -46.35
C LEU A 22 -37.32 -34.19 -44.98
N ALA A 23 -38.10 -34.16 -43.87
CA ALA A 23 -37.53 -34.05 -42.54
C ALA A 23 -36.55 -35.17 -42.19
N PRO A 24 -36.75 -36.44 -42.56
CA PRO A 24 -35.80 -37.52 -42.29
C PRO A 24 -34.44 -37.33 -42.96
N GLN A 25 -34.34 -36.53 -44.02
CA GLN A 25 -33.07 -36.28 -44.72
C GLN A 25 -32.06 -35.54 -43.82
N LEU A 26 -32.52 -34.79 -42.82
CA LEU A 26 -31.63 -34.17 -41.82
C LEU A 26 -30.90 -35.19 -40.93
N ASN A 27 -31.35 -36.46 -40.91
CA ASN A 27 -30.63 -37.55 -40.18
C ASN A 27 -29.43 -38.09 -41.00
N ARG A 28 -29.19 -37.60 -42.20
CA ARG A 28 -28.02 -37.98 -42.98
C ARG A 28 -26.76 -37.37 -42.40
N ASN A 29 -25.73 -38.19 -42.25
CA ASN A 29 -24.42 -37.71 -41.86
C ASN A 29 -23.79 -36.86 -42.98
N VAL A 30 -23.27 -35.71 -42.61
CA VAL A 30 -22.58 -34.80 -43.50
C VAL A 30 -21.11 -34.75 -43.12
N ASN A 31 -20.23 -35.00 -44.09
CA ASN A 31 -18.80 -34.76 -43.93
C ASN A 31 -18.50 -33.25 -44.04
N VAL A 32 -18.30 -32.61 -42.93
CA VAL A 32 -17.99 -31.19 -42.85
C VAL A 32 -16.49 -31.03 -42.71
N THR A 33 -15.89 -30.28 -43.63
CA THR A 33 -14.51 -29.83 -43.55
C THR A 33 -14.53 -28.32 -43.30
N LEU A 34 -13.95 -27.89 -42.17
CA LEU A 34 -13.77 -26.51 -41.79
C LEU A 34 -12.27 -26.18 -41.78
N ASP A 35 -11.82 -25.35 -42.72
CA ASP A 35 -10.40 -25.07 -42.95
C ASP A 35 -9.59 -26.38 -43.13
N SER A 36 -8.86 -26.83 -42.11
CA SER A 36 -8.09 -28.08 -42.12
C SER A 36 -8.67 -29.19 -41.20
N GLN A 37 -9.80 -28.92 -40.54
CA GLN A 37 -10.44 -29.86 -39.64
C GLN A 37 -11.63 -30.53 -40.30
N SER A 38 -11.86 -31.82 -40.07
CA SER A 38 -13.00 -32.52 -40.62
C SER A 38 -13.73 -33.31 -39.53
N ALA A 39 -15.04 -33.31 -39.63
CA ALA A 39 -15.92 -34.12 -38.79
C ALA A 39 -17.14 -34.55 -39.53
N GLU A 40 -17.66 -35.71 -39.17
CA GLU A 40 -18.98 -36.16 -39.55
C GLU A 40 -20.01 -35.55 -38.59
N MET A 41 -21.06 -34.95 -39.12
CA MET A 41 -22.11 -34.28 -38.39
C MET A 41 -23.48 -34.81 -38.80
N ASN A 42 -24.33 -35.12 -37.86
CA ASN A 42 -25.74 -35.38 -38.06
C ASN A 42 -26.54 -34.12 -37.66
N PRO A 43 -27.07 -33.33 -38.60
CA PRO A 43 -27.75 -32.08 -38.27
C PRO A 43 -28.96 -32.26 -37.35
N ALA A 44 -29.72 -33.37 -37.49
CA ALA A 44 -30.89 -33.64 -36.62
C ALA A 44 -30.49 -33.86 -35.15
N GLU A 45 -29.33 -34.51 -34.87
CA GLU A 45 -28.78 -34.70 -33.54
C GLU A 45 -28.29 -33.38 -32.93
N LEU A 46 -28.07 -32.37 -33.77
CA LEU A 46 -27.68 -31.02 -33.39
C LEU A 46 -28.89 -30.07 -33.32
N ASP A 47 -30.09 -30.65 -33.22
CA ASP A 47 -31.37 -29.93 -33.16
C ASP A 47 -31.66 -29.01 -34.37
N ALA A 48 -31.07 -29.28 -35.53
CA ALA A 48 -31.52 -28.67 -36.76
C ALA A 48 -32.86 -29.27 -37.18
N ARG A 49 -33.81 -28.46 -37.55
CA ARG A 49 -35.17 -28.90 -37.96
C ARG A 49 -35.63 -28.08 -39.16
N ILE A 50 -36.47 -28.72 -39.98
CA ILE A 50 -37.16 -28.00 -41.05
C ILE A 50 -38.38 -27.29 -40.45
N ASP A 51 -38.46 -25.98 -40.59
CA ASP A 51 -39.68 -25.24 -40.28
C ASP A 51 -40.70 -25.47 -41.38
N LEU A 52 -41.52 -26.49 -41.19
CA LEU A 52 -42.54 -26.91 -42.16
C LEU A 52 -43.59 -25.83 -42.36
N ASN A 53 -43.90 -25.01 -41.34
CA ASN A 53 -44.89 -23.94 -41.47
C ASN A 53 -44.37 -22.83 -42.36
N GLN A 54 -43.21 -22.30 -42.09
CA GLN A 54 -42.60 -21.26 -42.92
C GLN A 54 -42.25 -21.78 -44.33
N THR A 55 -41.82 -23.03 -44.43
CA THR A 55 -41.49 -23.65 -45.73
C THR A 55 -42.72 -23.73 -46.64
N VAL A 56 -43.85 -24.22 -46.11
CA VAL A 56 -45.11 -24.35 -46.89
C VAL A 56 -45.69 -22.96 -47.15
N GLU A 57 -45.67 -22.03 -46.21
CA GLU A 57 -46.13 -20.65 -46.39
C GLU A 57 -45.38 -19.96 -47.56
N ARG A 58 -44.05 -20.06 -47.56
CA ARG A 58 -43.20 -19.51 -48.62
C ARG A 58 -43.50 -20.18 -49.98
N ALA A 59 -43.67 -21.50 -50.00
CA ALA A 59 -44.02 -22.22 -51.24
C ALA A 59 -45.37 -21.75 -51.81
N MET A 60 -46.38 -21.56 -50.93
CA MET A 60 -47.70 -21.07 -51.34
C MET A 60 -47.68 -19.62 -51.79
N GLN A 61 -46.90 -18.74 -51.14
CA GLN A 61 -46.71 -17.35 -51.59
C GLN A 61 -46.06 -17.30 -52.98
N THR A 62 -45.02 -18.11 -53.20
CA THR A 62 -44.34 -18.23 -54.50
C THR A 62 -45.30 -18.79 -55.56
N GLY A 63 -46.07 -19.85 -55.27
CA GLY A 63 -47.05 -20.42 -56.16
C GLY A 63 -48.15 -19.45 -56.54
N ARG A 64 -48.66 -18.61 -55.66
CA ARG A 64 -49.68 -17.56 -55.95
C ARG A 64 -49.15 -16.48 -56.88
N LEU A 65 -47.92 -16.03 -56.73
CA LEU A 65 -47.30 -15.02 -57.55
C LEU A 65 -47.13 -15.52 -59.04
N TRP A 66 -46.74 -16.76 -59.23
CA TRP A 66 -46.49 -17.34 -60.55
C TRP A 66 -47.76 -17.80 -61.22
N SER A 67 -48.80 -18.24 -60.51
CA SER A 67 -50.10 -18.59 -61.11
C SER A 67 -50.82 -17.39 -61.67
N LEU A 68 -50.49 -16.18 -61.24
CA LEU A 68 -51.01 -14.91 -61.80
C LEU A 68 -50.27 -14.45 -63.06
N LEU A 69 -49.04 -14.94 -63.29
CA LEU A 69 -48.18 -14.46 -64.40
C LEU A 69 -48.03 -15.45 -65.56
N LEU A 70 -48.23 -16.78 -65.37
CA LEU A 70 -48.06 -17.83 -66.40
C LEU A 70 -48.98 -19.01 -66.08
N PRO A 71 -50.01 -19.31 -66.94
CA PRO A 71 -50.97 -20.41 -66.74
C PRO A 71 -50.47 -21.80 -67.14
N LEU A 72 -49.17 -22.00 -67.41
CA LEU A 72 -48.56 -23.29 -67.72
C LEU A 72 -47.69 -23.77 -66.55
N ALA A 73 -47.81 -25.03 -66.20
CA ALA A 73 -47.14 -25.67 -65.03
C ALA A 73 -45.69 -25.31 -64.93
N TYR A 74 -45.37 -24.40 -63.98
CA TYR A 74 -44.01 -24.02 -63.67
C TYR A 74 -43.61 -24.69 -62.36
N SER A 75 -42.59 -25.53 -62.34
CA SER A 75 -42.04 -26.13 -61.14
C SER A 75 -40.85 -25.32 -60.71
N ASN A 76 -40.98 -24.64 -59.55
CA ASN A 76 -39.86 -24.02 -58.90
C ASN A 76 -39.44 -24.91 -57.73
N ASP A 77 -38.19 -25.33 -57.71
CA ASP A 77 -37.62 -26.01 -56.55
C ASP A 77 -37.20 -24.99 -55.50
N LEU A 78 -37.89 -25.02 -54.34
CA LEU A 78 -37.69 -24.06 -53.26
C LEU A 78 -36.88 -24.70 -52.13
N ALA A 79 -35.85 -24.00 -51.68
CA ALA A 79 -35.11 -24.45 -50.50
C ALA A 79 -35.97 -24.33 -49.23
N PRO A 80 -36.00 -25.35 -48.36
CA PRO A 80 -36.77 -25.31 -47.12
C PRO A 80 -36.18 -24.31 -46.15
N THR A 81 -37.02 -23.80 -45.24
CA THR A 81 -36.56 -23.01 -44.10
C THR A 81 -36.07 -23.96 -43.02
N ILE A 82 -34.80 -23.77 -42.60
CA ILE A 82 -34.16 -24.57 -41.56
C ILE A 82 -34.02 -23.73 -40.29
N SER A 83 -34.50 -24.24 -39.18
CA SER A 83 -34.29 -23.68 -37.87
C SER A 83 -33.18 -24.44 -37.13
N THR A 84 -32.37 -23.71 -36.35
CA THR A 84 -31.29 -24.24 -35.53
C THR A 84 -31.30 -23.56 -34.19
N PRO A 85 -30.83 -24.20 -33.10
CA PRO A 85 -30.68 -23.55 -31.79
C PRO A 85 -29.81 -22.29 -31.89
N ALA A 86 -30.02 -21.33 -31.01
CA ALA A 86 -29.19 -20.14 -30.91
C ALA A 86 -27.72 -20.48 -30.60
N ARG A 87 -27.50 -21.55 -29.83
CA ARG A 87 -26.17 -22.08 -29.44
C ARG A 87 -26.12 -23.59 -29.63
N PRO A 88 -26.02 -24.09 -30.87
CA PRO A 88 -25.97 -25.52 -31.12
C PRO A 88 -24.65 -26.10 -30.61
N ARG A 89 -24.69 -27.37 -30.21
CA ARG A 89 -23.48 -28.16 -29.92
C ARG A 89 -22.86 -28.56 -31.28
N ILE A 90 -21.54 -28.57 -31.35
CA ILE A 90 -20.78 -29.05 -32.49
C ILE A 90 -19.77 -30.09 -32.02
N PRO A 91 -19.37 -31.05 -32.89
CA PRO A 91 -18.33 -32.02 -32.55
C PRO A 91 -17.04 -31.36 -32.08
N ALA A 92 -16.38 -32.02 -31.10
CA ALA A 92 -15.19 -31.45 -30.44
C ALA A 92 -13.98 -31.27 -31.39
N ASN A 93 -13.91 -32.08 -32.46
CA ASN A 93 -12.89 -31.99 -33.51
C ASN A 93 -13.14 -30.88 -34.54
N LEU A 94 -14.33 -30.26 -34.54
CA LEU A 94 -14.64 -29.01 -35.25
C LEU A 94 -14.74 -27.85 -34.25
N ARG A 95 -14.00 -27.91 -33.15
CA ARG A 95 -14.01 -26.85 -32.14
C ARG A 95 -13.71 -25.54 -32.81
N LEU A 96 -14.71 -24.72 -32.77
CA LEU A 96 -14.72 -23.39 -33.28
C LEU A 96 -13.54 -22.62 -32.93
N ILE A 97 -12.97 -22.20 -33.95
CA ILE A 97 -11.99 -21.16 -33.98
C ILE A 97 -12.77 -19.84 -33.90
N ALA A 98 -13.05 -19.41 -32.67
CA ALA A 98 -13.28 -17.99 -32.40
C ALA A 98 -11.96 -17.45 -31.81
N GLU A 99 -10.92 -17.50 -32.61
CA GLU A 99 -9.63 -16.91 -32.23
C GLU A 99 -9.63 -15.45 -32.68
N PRO A 100 -9.57 -14.50 -31.75
CA PRO A 100 -9.41 -13.10 -32.12
C PRO A 100 -8.04 -12.89 -32.79
N ALA A 101 -7.99 -11.95 -33.74
CA ALA A 101 -6.71 -11.50 -34.28
C ALA A 101 -5.82 -10.97 -33.14
N ARG A 102 -4.54 -11.30 -33.19
CA ARG A 102 -3.55 -10.83 -32.21
C ARG A 102 -2.55 -9.93 -32.91
N ASN A 103 -2.46 -8.69 -32.42
CA ASN A 103 -1.46 -7.74 -32.88
C ASN A 103 -0.05 -8.21 -32.55
N ALA A 104 0.90 -7.90 -33.40
CA ALA A 104 2.32 -8.05 -33.09
C ALA A 104 2.68 -7.15 -31.91
N LYS A 105 3.58 -7.63 -31.03
CA LYS A 105 4.09 -6.88 -29.87
C LYS A 105 5.59 -6.71 -29.99
N VAL A 106 6.08 -5.53 -29.64
CA VAL A 106 7.50 -5.22 -29.56
C VAL A 106 7.89 -5.09 -28.09
N ARG A 107 8.96 -5.75 -27.69
CA ARG A 107 9.66 -5.53 -26.44
C ARG A 107 11.07 -5.07 -26.72
N ILE A 108 11.46 -3.94 -26.13
CA ILE A 108 12.81 -3.41 -26.20
C ILE A 108 13.41 -3.50 -24.79
N ALA A 109 14.60 -4.06 -24.68
CA ALA A 109 15.34 -4.14 -23.43
C ALA A 109 16.85 -4.06 -23.73
N ASN A 110 17.55 -3.14 -23.09
CA ASN A 110 18.98 -2.92 -23.27
C ASN A 110 19.38 -2.78 -24.77
N GLY A 111 18.59 -2.02 -25.53
CA GLY A 111 18.81 -1.80 -26.96
C GLY A 111 18.53 -3.02 -27.87
N LYS A 112 18.07 -4.14 -27.31
CA LYS A 112 17.70 -5.36 -28.07
C LYS A 112 16.18 -5.44 -28.23
N THR A 113 15.75 -5.80 -29.44
CA THR A 113 14.32 -5.93 -29.74
C THR A 113 13.90 -7.39 -29.79
N THR A 114 12.76 -7.69 -29.23
CA THR A 114 12.06 -8.99 -29.35
C THR A 114 10.67 -8.72 -29.89
N ILE A 115 10.27 -9.42 -30.96
CA ILE A 115 8.99 -9.24 -31.60
C ILE A 115 8.19 -10.53 -31.48
N SER A 116 7.03 -10.42 -30.85
CA SER A 116 5.99 -11.45 -30.89
C SER A 116 5.18 -11.25 -32.18
N PRO A 117 5.15 -12.23 -33.11
CA PRO A 117 4.50 -12.05 -34.40
C PRO A 117 2.98 -11.88 -34.26
N ALA A 118 2.41 -11.13 -35.19
CA ALA A 118 0.98 -11.03 -35.35
C ALA A 118 0.36 -12.37 -35.76
N ARG A 119 -0.87 -12.59 -35.39
CA ARG A 119 -1.65 -13.77 -35.83
C ARG A 119 -3.03 -13.31 -36.32
N ASN A 120 -3.43 -13.85 -37.45
CA ASN A 120 -4.79 -13.64 -37.96
C ASN A 120 -5.79 -14.25 -36.98
N GLY A 121 -6.91 -13.59 -36.84
CA GLY A 121 -8.07 -14.15 -36.17
C GLY A 121 -8.91 -14.97 -37.16
N HIS A 122 -9.59 -15.95 -36.64
CA HIS A 122 -10.51 -16.82 -37.39
C HIS A 122 -11.83 -16.87 -36.64
N SER A 123 -12.95 -16.73 -37.38
CA SER A 123 -14.26 -16.85 -36.76
C SER A 123 -15.26 -17.51 -37.68
N ILE A 124 -16.04 -18.41 -37.12
CA ILE A 124 -17.26 -18.94 -37.74
C ILE A 124 -18.21 -19.30 -36.59
N SER A 125 -19.50 -19.02 -36.72
CA SER A 125 -20.44 -19.33 -35.66
C SER A 125 -20.89 -20.80 -35.73
N ALA A 126 -21.08 -21.44 -34.57
CA ALA A 126 -21.64 -22.80 -34.50
C ALA A 126 -22.96 -22.91 -35.26
N ARG A 127 -23.81 -21.88 -35.17
CA ARG A 127 -25.09 -21.82 -35.86
C ARG A 127 -24.89 -21.84 -37.38
N ALA A 128 -23.90 -21.12 -37.90
CA ALA A 128 -23.62 -21.11 -39.35
C ALA A 128 -23.15 -22.50 -39.83
N ILE A 129 -22.34 -23.19 -39.04
CA ILE A 129 -21.87 -24.55 -39.37
C ILE A 129 -23.06 -25.53 -39.42
N VAL A 130 -23.89 -25.54 -38.36
CA VAL A 130 -25.03 -26.46 -38.29
C VAL A 130 -26.07 -26.15 -39.34
N LEU A 131 -26.34 -24.89 -39.65
CA LEU A 131 -27.25 -24.49 -40.75
C LEU A 131 -26.74 -24.95 -42.10
N ALA A 132 -25.44 -24.73 -42.36
CA ALA A 132 -24.83 -25.18 -43.62
C ALA A 132 -24.79 -26.72 -43.73
N ALA A 133 -24.50 -27.43 -42.62
CA ALA A 133 -24.55 -28.89 -42.59
C ALA A 133 -25.98 -29.43 -42.84
N ALA A 134 -26.99 -28.79 -42.22
CA ALA A 134 -28.39 -29.13 -42.45
C ALA A 134 -28.82 -28.94 -43.89
N THR A 135 -28.36 -27.84 -44.50
CA THR A 135 -28.59 -27.59 -45.94
C THR A 135 -27.88 -28.63 -46.81
N ALA A 136 -26.65 -29.00 -46.49
CA ALA A 136 -25.90 -30.05 -47.21
C ALA A 136 -26.48 -31.46 -47.05
N ALA A 137 -27.11 -31.76 -45.91
CA ALA A 137 -27.78 -33.05 -45.69
C ALA A 137 -28.94 -33.30 -46.68
N LEU A 138 -29.53 -32.23 -47.19
CA LEU A 138 -30.62 -32.30 -48.17
C LEU A 138 -30.11 -32.51 -49.59
N ALA A 139 -28.81 -32.50 -49.85
CA ALA A 139 -28.22 -32.76 -51.17
C ALA A 139 -28.02 -34.26 -51.39
N GLU A 140 -27.88 -34.65 -52.68
CA GLU A 140 -27.63 -36.05 -53.06
C GLU A 140 -26.33 -36.62 -52.43
N LYS A 141 -25.29 -35.79 -52.35
CA LYS A 141 -23.98 -36.14 -51.76
C LYS A 141 -23.67 -35.19 -50.61
N PRO A 142 -23.92 -35.58 -49.36
CA PRO A 142 -23.79 -34.69 -48.22
C PRO A 142 -22.31 -34.45 -47.84
N LYS A 143 -21.67 -33.50 -48.55
CA LYS A 143 -20.31 -33.04 -48.27
C LYS A 143 -20.31 -31.51 -48.19
N LEU A 144 -19.67 -30.96 -47.18
CA LEU A 144 -19.62 -29.53 -46.95
C LEU A 144 -18.20 -29.08 -46.69
N THR A 145 -17.73 -28.08 -47.40
CA THR A 145 -16.45 -27.40 -47.10
C THR A 145 -16.73 -25.96 -46.72
N LEU A 146 -16.32 -25.58 -45.53
CA LEU A 146 -16.46 -24.25 -44.96
C LEU A 146 -15.09 -23.61 -44.74
N ARG A 147 -15.04 -22.30 -44.81
CA ARG A 147 -13.87 -21.51 -44.41
C ARG A 147 -14.26 -20.55 -43.30
N SER A 148 -13.41 -20.42 -42.32
CA SER A 148 -13.59 -19.39 -41.28
C SER A 148 -13.38 -17.99 -41.89
N LYS A 149 -14.07 -17.01 -41.32
CA LYS A 149 -13.81 -15.60 -41.65
C LYS A 149 -12.47 -15.21 -41.03
N VAL A 150 -11.53 -14.82 -41.86
CA VAL A 150 -10.23 -14.32 -41.40
C VAL A 150 -10.36 -12.84 -41.03
N THR A 151 -9.85 -12.49 -39.84
CA THR A 151 -9.70 -11.10 -39.39
C THR A 151 -8.21 -10.80 -39.28
N THR A 152 -7.73 -9.82 -39.99
CA THR A 152 -6.33 -9.39 -39.92
C THR A 152 -6.08 -8.59 -38.65
N PRO A 153 -4.91 -8.73 -38.02
CA PRO A 153 -4.52 -7.89 -36.89
C PRO A 153 -4.33 -6.44 -37.33
N ALA A 154 -4.64 -5.48 -36.45
CA ALA A 154 -4.45 -4.06 -36.70
C ALA A 154 -2.95 -3.71 -36.85
N ILE A 155 -2.10 -4.39 -36.06
CA ILE A 155 -0.64 -4.24 -36.13
C ILE A 155 -0.04 -5.53 -36.68
N THR A 156 0.51 -5.47 -37.85
CA THR A 156 1.19 -6.61 -38.48
C THR A 156 2.60 -6.81 -37.92
N THR A 157 3.20 -7.95 -38.18
CA THR A 157 4.61 -8.21 -37.82
C THR A 157 5.57 -7.26 -38.54
N ALA A 158 5.21 -6.80 -39.77
CA ALA A 158 6.00 -5.84 -40.52
C ALA A 158 5.97 -4.45 -39.86
N ASP A 159 4.78 -3.98 -39.44
CA ASP A 159 4.62 -2.70 -38.73
C ASP A 159 5.40 -2.69 -37.42
N ALA A 160 5.32 -3.79 -36.66
CA ALA A 160 6.05 -3.95 -35.42
C ALA A 160 7.58 -3.92 -35.64
N LYS A 161 8.10 -4.54 -36.72
CA LYS A 161 9.51 -4.48 -37.09
C LYS A 161 9.96 -3.07 -37.45
N ALA A 162 9.17 -2.38 -38.28
CA ALA A 162 9.45 -1.00 -38.69
C ALA A 162 9.50 -0.06 -37.45
N ALA A 163 8.49 -0.17 -36.57
CA ALA A 163 8.43 0.60 -35.34
C ALA A 163 9.61 0.31 -34.41
N ALA A 164 10.01 -0.96 -34.25
CA ALA A 164 11.15 -1.35 -33.46
C ALA A 164 12.48 -0.76 -33.97
N THR A 165 12.69 -0.82 -35.29
CA THR A 165 13.88 -0.23 -35.92
C THR A 165 13.92 1.29 -35.69
N LYS A 166 12.79 1.97 -35.91
CA LYS A 166 12.70 3.41 -35.71
C LYS A 166 12.88 3.80 -34.24
N ALA A 167 12.37 3.01 -33.30
CA ALA A 167 12.54 3.25 -31.87
C ALA A 167 14.04 3.21 -31.46
N ILE A 168 14.80 2.22 -31.95
CA ILE A 168 16.24 2.13 -31.70
C ILE A 168 16.99 3.30 -32.34
N GLU A 169 16.64 3.68 -33.57
CA GLU A 169 17.21 4.85 -34.24
C GLU A 169 17.00 6.13 -33.40
N LEU A 170 15.77 6.37 -32.94
CA LEU A 170 15.43 7.54 -32.11
C LEU A 170 16.16 7.56 -30.76
N ALA A 171 16.50 6.41 -30.20
CA ALA A 171 17.25 6.28 -28.96
C ALA A 171 18.78 6.20 -29.16
N SER A 172 19.31 6.35 -30.39
CA SER A 172 20.73 6.14 -30.71
C SER A 172 21.65 7.32 -30.39
N SER A 173 21.10 8.49 -30.07
CA SER A 173 21.87 9.69 -29.79
C SER A 173 21.31 10.43 -28.58
N PRO A 174 22.16 11.12 -27.78
CA PRO A 174 21.72 11.84 -26.61
C PRO A 174 20.67 12.92 -26.92
N ILE A 175 19.86 13.27 -25.91
CA ILE A 175 18.89 14.37 -25.96
C ILE A 175 19.26 15.37 -24.87
N ALA A 176 19.50 16.63 -25.26
CA ALA A 176 19.75 17.70 -24.34
C ALA A 176 18.49 18.04 -23.55
N LEU A 177 18.63 18.33 -22.27
CA LEU A 177 17.55 18.83 -21.42
C LEU A 177 17.75 20.32 -21.15
N ASN A 178 16.71 21.09 -21.35
CA ASN A 178 16.68 22.52 -21.06
C ASN A 178 15.63 22.82 -19.97
N VAL A 179 15.91 23.83 -19.16
CA VAL A 179 14.96 24.43 -18.23
C VAL A 179 15.01 25.95 -18.47
N ASP A 180 13.87 26.56 -18.68
CA ASP A 180 13.74 27.99 -18.97
C ASP A 180 14.68 28.46 -20.12
N GLY A 181 14.79 27.64 -21.17
CA GLY A 181 15.63 27.88 -22.35
C GLY A 181 17.15 27.64 -22.14
N ASN A 182 17.57 27.29 -20.93
CA ASN A 182 18.97 27.02 -20.62
C ASN A 182 19.25 25.53 -20.57
N ARG A 183 20.30 25.08 -21.24
CA ARG A 183 20.74 23.70 -21.19
C ARG A 183 21.24 23.35 -19.79
N VAL A 184 20.64 22.31 -19.19
CA VAL A 184 20.98 21.81 -17.84
C VAL A 184 21.74 20.49 -17.86
N GLY A 185 21.70 19.76 -18.98
CA GLY A 185 22.41 18.50 -19.16
C GLY A 185 21.88 17.73 -20.37
N ALA A 186 22.05 16.41 -20.39
CA ALA A 186 21.55 15.56 -21.44
C ALA A 186 21.23 14.14 -20.92
N LEU A 187 20.23 13.51 -21.50
CA LEU A 187 20.01 12.07 -21.34
C LEU A 187 20.97 11.31 -22.24
N SER A 188 21.62 10.31 -21.67
CA SER A 188 22.56 9.46 -22.41
C SER A 188 21.84 8.52 -23.39
N THR A 189 22.55 8.05 -24.39
CA THR A 189 22.06 7.01 -25.30
C THR A 189 21.63 5.76 -24.53
N ALA A 190 22.37 5.35 -23.51
CA ALA A 190 22.04 4.19 -22.69
C ALA A 190 20.70 4.37 -21.97
N THR A 191 20.46 5.55 -21.36
CA THR A 191 19.19 5.90 -20.72
C THR A 191 18.04 5.85 -21.71
N LEU A 192 18.21 6.43 -22.90
CA LEU A 192 17.18 6.45 -23.94
C LEU A 192 16.86 5.05 -24.46
N GLN A 193 17.87 4.21 -24.68
CA GLN A 193 17.71 2.81 -25.14
C GLN A 193 16.98 1.94 -24.10
N ASN A 194 17.17 2.23 -22.82
CA ASN A 194 16.45 1.54 -21.74
C ASN A 194 15.01 2.03 -21.60
N ALA A 195 14.75 3.29 -21.92
CA ALA A 195 13.45 3.90 -21.77
C ALA A 195 12.55 3.78 -23.00
N VAL A 196 13.12 3.61 -24.22
CA VAL A 196 12.33 3.56 -25.43
C VAL A 196 11.46 2.31 -25.48
N MET A 197 10.21 2.50 -25.93
CA MET A 197 9.21 1.45 -26.05
C MET A 197 8.30 1.67 -27.26
N VAL A 198 7.66 0.60 -27.72
CA VAL A 198 6.60 0.66 -28.70
C VAL A 198 5.29 0.28 -28.02
N ARG A 199 4.30 1.16 -28.08
CA ARG A 199 2.94 0.95 -27.57
C ARG A 199 1.96 0.83 -28.74
N GLU A 200 0.80 0.29 -28.47
CA GLU A 200 -0.36 0.36 -29.34
C GLU A 200 -1.21 1.57 -28.94
N GLU A 201 -1.41 2.49 -29.85
CA GLU A 201 -2.30 3.64 -29.70
C GLU A 201 -3.16 3.72 -30.98
N ASP A 202 -4.48 3.75 -30.82
CA ASP A 202 -5.46 3.81 -31.92
C ASP A 202 -5.26 2.74 -33.00
N GLY A 203 -4.83 1.54 -32.61
CA GLY A 203 -4.59 0.42 -33.50
C GLY A 203 -3.29 0.52 -34.34
N ALA A 204 -2.41 1.46 -34.00
CA ALA A 204 -1.11 1.64 -34.65
C ALA A 204 0.06 1.51 -33.63
N PRO A 205 1.25 1.07 -34.08
CA PRO A 205 2.43 1.05 -33.21
C PRO A 205 2.99 2.46 -33.07
N THR A 206 3.00 2.97 -31.83
CA THR A 206 3.51 4.30 -31.48
C THR A 206 4.77 4.19 -30.61
N ILE A 207 5.80 4.97 -30.94
CA ILE A 207 7.05 5.03 -30.18
C ILE A 207 6.86 5.97 -29.01
N ALA A 208 7.27 5.54 -27.81
CA ALA A 208 7.23 6.31 -26.58
C ALA A 208 8.49 6.07 -25.76
N PHE A 209 8.68 6.87 -24.70
CA PHE A 209 9.70 6.64 -23.68
C PHE A 209 9.01 6.37 -22.34
N ASP A 210 9.51 5.41 -21.57
CA ASP A 210 8.95 5.09 -20.26
C ASP A 210 9.30 6.19 -19.24
N PRO A 211 8.28 6.91 -18.70
CA PRO A 211 8.52 7.97 -17.73
C PRO A 211 9.21 7.47 -16.46
N LYS A 212 8.95 6.23 -16.04
CA LYS A 212 9.54 5.65 -14.83
C LYS A 212 11.04 5.33 -15.00
N VAL A 213 11.44 4.98 -16.22
CA VAL A 213 12.83 4.68 -16.55
C VAL A 213 13.62 5.98 -16.76
N LEU A 214 12.98 7.03 -17.31
CA LEU A 214 13.62 8.34 -17.51
C LEU A 214 13.78 9.13 -16.21
N ALA A 215 12.81 9.06 -15.30
CA ALA A 215 12.73 9.94 -14.13
C ALA A 215 14.00 9.96 -13.26
N PRO A 216 14.66 8.84 -12.93
CA PRO A 216 15.91 8.89 -12.16
C PRO A 216 17.01 9.68 -12.85
N SER A 217 17.25 9.42 -14.15
CA SER A 217 18.28 10.12 -14.91
C SER A 217 17.98 11.60 -15.14
N VAL A 218 16.68 11.94 -15.27
CA VAL A 218 16.24 13.35 -15.32
C VAL A 218 16.49 14.01 -13.98
N GLY A 219 16.19 13.32 -12.87
CA GLY A 219 16.48 13.80 -11.52
C GLY A 219 17.97 14.10 -11.30
N GLU A 220 18.87 13.19 -11.74
CA GLU A 220 20.31 13.40 -11.69
C GLU A 220 20.75 14.63 -12.48
N VAL A 221 20.22 14.81 -13.70
CA VAL A 221 20.55 15.98 -14.54
C VAL A 221 20.05 17.27 -13.92
N LEU A 222 18.88 17.28 -13.30
CA LEU A 222 18.30 18.45 -12.66
C LEU A 222 19.02 18.81 -11.33
N GLY A 223 19.53 17.80 -10.60
CA GLY A 223 20.28 18.00 -9.36
C GLY A 223 19.56 18.91 -8.37
N ASP A 224 20.25 19.94 -7.87
CA ASP A 224 19.72 20.88 -6.87
C ASP A 224 18.56 21.77 -7.36
N ARG A 225 18.18 21.67 -8.65
CA ARG A 225 17.02 22.39 -9.20
C ARG A 225 15.70 21.78 -8.77
N ILE A 226 15.72 20.52 -8.31
CA ILE A 226 14.56 19.84 -7.74
C ILE A 226 14.76 19.66 -6.24
N ARG A 227 13.69 19.72 -5.49
CA ARG A 227 13.69 19.48 -4.04
C ARG A 227 12.30 19.15 -3.56
N GLU A 228 12.21 18.36 -2.49
CA GLU A 228 10.96 18.11 -1.79
C GLU A 228 10.46 19.37 -1.07
N PRO A 229 9.15 19.55 -0.94
CA PRO A 229 8.58 20.65 -0.16
C PRO A 229 8.94 20.49 1.32
N GLN A 230 9.37 21.55 1.96
CA GLN A 230 9.68 21.59 3.38
C GLN A 230 8.62 22.40 4.11
N ASN A 231 7.97 21.79 5.10
CA ASN A 231 7.01 22.49 5.95
C ASN A 231 7.69 23.60 6.75
N ALA A 232 6.96 24.69 6.97
CA ALA A 232 7.35 25.64 8.00
C ALA A 232 7.41 24.92 9.35
N MET A 233 8.44 25.22 10.12
CA MET A 233 8.69 24.66 11.44
C MET A 233 8.84 25.79 12.45
N TRP A 234 9.04 25.46 13.71
CA TRP A 234 9.37 26.46 14.70
C TRP A 234 10.77 26.19 15.26
N ASP A 235 11.57 27.23 15.33
CA ASP A 235 12.79 27.21 16.11
C ASP A 235 12.61 27.98 17.42
N THR A 236 13.50 27.76 18.40
CA THR A 236 13.35 28.29 19.75
C THR A 236 14.70 28.65 20.37
N ASN A 237 14.66 29.61 21.31
CA ASN A 237 15.81 29.93 22.17
C ASN A 237 15.60 29.50 23.64
N GLY A 238 14.65 28.59 23.88
CA GLY A 238 14.30 28.12 25.21
C GLY A 238 13.20 28.94 25.91
N GLN A 239 12.94 30.18 25.49
CA GLN A 239 11.89 31.04 26.03
C GLN A 239 10.87 31.49 24.98
N ARG A 240 11.33 31.69 23.76
CA ARG A 240 10.51 32.13 22.63
C ARG A 240 10.62 31.15 21.48
N ALA A 241 9.55 31.05 20.72
CA ALA A 241 9.51 30.36 19.43
C ALA A 241 9.28 31.35 18.30
N TRP A 242 9.80 31.05 17.12
CA TRP A 242 9.56 31.77 15.87
C TRP A 242 9.43 30.77 14.71
N VAL A 243 8.76 31.20 13.65
CA VAL A 243 8.56 30.35 12.48
C VAL A 243 9.81 30.34 11.61
N GLU A 244 10.37 29.16 11.38
CA GLU A 244 11.32 28.91 10.30
C GLU A 244 10.55 28.71 9.00
N PRO A 245 10.86 29.50 7.95
CA PRO A 245 10.08 29.50 6.72
C PRO A 245 10.04 28.13 6.02
N GLY A 246 8.85 27.71 5.62
CA GLY A 246 8.68 26.59 4.72
C GLY A 246 9.24 26.88 3.32
N LYS A 247 9.60 25.86 2.59
CA LYS A 247 10.10 25.97 1.22
C LYS A 247 9.24 25.18 0.27
N ASP A 248 8.88 25.79 -0.85
CA ASP A 248 8.21 25.10 -1.93
C ASP A 248 9.09 23.96 -2.45
N GLY A 249 8.46 22.83 -2.69
CA GLY A 249 9.02 21.75 -3.49
C GLY A 249 9.15 22.21 -4.95
N ILE A 250 10.15 21.71 -5.62
CA ILE A 250 10.33 21.86 -7.06
C ILE A 250 10.51 20.47 -7.64
N SER A 251 9.63 20.11 -8.54
CA SER A 251 9.60 18.77 -9.16
C SER A 251 9.34 18.88 -10.65
N PHE A 252 9.29 17.77 -11.33
CA PHE A 252 8.90 17.68 -12.74
C PHE A 252 7.86 16.59 -12.94
N ASN A 253 7.05 16.75 -13.97
CA ASN A 253 6.11 15.70 -14.37
C ASN A 253 6.79 14.72 -15.32
N ALA A 254 7.06 13.51 -14.85
CA ALA A 254 7.77 12.49 -15.61
C ALA A 254 7.12 12.14 -16.96
N ARG A 255 5.77 12.22 -17.06
CA ARG A 255 5.04 11.99 -18.34
C ARG A 255 5.29 13.12 -19.32
N LYS A 256 5.16 14.37 -18.88
CA LYS A 256 5.45 15.54 -19.73
C LYS A 256 6.89 15.53 -20.24
N VAL A 257 7.84 15.11 -19.38
CA VAL A 257 9.24 14.93 -19.77
C VAL A 257 9.39 13.84 -20.83
N ALA A 258 8.75 12.69 -20.66
CA ALA A 258 8.80 11.61 -21.65
C ALA A 258 8.21 12.03 -23.00
N ASP A 259 7.15 12.84 -22.98
CA ASP A 259 6.55 13.39 -24.21
C ASP A 259 7.47 14.42 -24.86
N ALA A 260 8.13 15.31 -24.09
CA ALA A 260 9.13 16.24 -24.59
C ALA A 260 10.35 15.52 -25.19
N VAL A 261 10.84 14.48 -24.53
CA VAL A 261 11.93 13.62 -25.03
C VAL A 261 11.51 12.93 -26.33
N ARG A 262 10.28 12.44 -26.43
CA ARG A 262 9.73 11.86 -27.66
C ARG A 262 9.67 12.89 -28.79
N ALA A 263 9.17 14.07 -28.53
CA ALA A 263 9.11 15.15 -29.51
C ALA A 263 10.51 15.51 -30.01
N ALA A 264 11.45 15.74 -29.10
CA ALA A 264 12.85 16.04 -29.43
C ALA A 264 13.55 14.91 -30.23
N ALA A 265 13.18 13.64 -29.98
CA ALA A 265 13.68 12.51 -30.75
C ALA A 265 13.13 12.47 -32.18
N LEU A 266 11.87 12.85 -32.40
CA LEU A 266 11.17 12.81 -33.68
C LEU A 266 11.52 13.98 -34.59
N GLU A 267 11.80 15.16 -34.04
CA GLU A 267 11.99 16.42 -34.79
C GLU A 267 13.27 16.48 -35.66
N GLY A 268 14.18 15.51 -35.59
CA GLY A 268 15.34 15.41 -36.47
C GLY A 268 16.32 16.60 -36.45
N GLY A 269 16.15 17.52 -35.50
CA GLY A 269 16.94 18.75 -35.32
C GLY A 269 17.90 18.70 -34.15
N ALA A 270 17.93 19.74 -33.33
CA ALA A 270 18.87 19.93 -32.23
C ALA A 270 18.72 18.92 -31.06
N ARG A 271 17.73 18.02 -31.10
CA ARG A 271 17.46 16.99 -30.08
C ARG A 271 17.47 17.58 -28.66
N GLN A 272 16.61 18.56 -28.45
CA GLN A 272 16.47 19.27 -27.18
C GLN A 272 15.06 19.08 -26.64
N ALA A 273 14.96 18.72 -25.38
CA ALA A 273 13.69 18.58 -24.67
C ALA A 273 13.62 19.66 -23.58
N ASP A 274 12.59 20.48 -23.64
CA ASP A 274 12.31 21.52 -22.64
C ASP A 274 11.54 20.90 -21.47
N ILE A 275 12.10 21.07 -20.27
CA ILE A 275 11.53 20.56 -19.02
C ILE A 275 10.89 21.72 -18.27
N THR A 276 9.61 21.58 -17.99
CA THR A 276 8.89 22.50 -17.11
C THR A 276 8.98 22.00 -15.68
N LEU A 277 9.52 22.84 -14.79
CA LEU A 277 9.51 22.57 -13.36
C LEU A 277 8.19 23.01 -12.73
N GLU A 278 7.66 22.18 -11.84
CA GLU A 278 6.40 22.41 -11.14
C GLU A 278 6.70 22.72 -9.68
N ARG A 279 6.07 23.76 -9.13
CA ARG A 279 6.17 24.10 -7.71
C ARG A 279 5.05 23.41 -6.94
N THR A 280 5.40 22.85 -5.79
CA THR A 280 4.45 22.23 -4.86
C THR A 280 4.59 22.93 -3.52
N ALA A 281 3.54 23.57 -3.06
CA ALA A 281 3.53 24.19 -1.74
C ALA A 281 3.68 23.11 -0.64
N PRO A 282 4.38 23.41 0.45
CA PRO A 282 4.44 22.55 1.61
C PRO A 282 3.04 22.40 2.25
N ARG A 283 2.80 21.31 2.97
CA ARG A 283 1.53 21.09 3.68
C ARG A 283 1.25 22.17 4.72
N ARG A 284 2.28 22.75 5.31
CA ARG A 284 2.22 23.88 6.21
C ARG A 284 3.10 25.00 5.65
N SER A 285 2.46 26.01 5.09
CA SER A 285 3.16 27.19 4.60
C SER A 285 3.66 28.07 5.76
N THR A 286 4.60 28.98 5.48
CA THR A 286 5.05 29.99 6.45
C THR A 286 3.86 30.80 6.98
N ALA A 287 3.00 31.27 6.08
CA ALA A 287 1.83 32.05 6.45
C ALA A 287 0.82 31.28 7.32
N ASP A 288 0.67 29.97 7.12
CA ASP A 288 -0.20 29.16 7.98
C ASP A 288 0.42 28.93 9.35
N ALA A 289 1.74 28.72 9.42
CA ALA A 289 2.45 28.59 10.69
C ALA A 289 2.41 29.90 11.50
N GLU A 290 2.55 31.04 10.86
CA GLU A 290 2.46 32.37 11.51
C GLU A 290 1.07 32.63 12.10
N LYS A 291 -0.02 32.18 11.45
CA LYS A 291 -1.39 32.30 11.97
C LYS A 291 -1.62 31.60 13.30
N PHE A 292 -0.83 30.57 13.62
CA PHE A 292 -0.95 29.89 14.91
C PHE A 292 -0.51 30.73 16.10
N GLY A 293 0.29 31.80 15.86
CA GLY A 293 0.70 32.74 16.90
C GLY A 293 1.58 32.14 18.00
N ILE A 294 2.23 31.00 17.74
CA ILE A 294 3.09 30.30 18.70
C ILE A 294 4.39 31.08 18.87
N THR A 295 4.55 31.72 20.02
CA THR A 295 5.71 32.59 20.28
C THR A 295 6.34 32.41 21.66
N THR A 296 5.64 31.79 22.61
CA THR A 296 6.01 31.83 24.02
C THR A 296 6.05 30.44 24.61
N LYS A 297 7.09 30.13 25.40
CA LYS A 297 7.14 28.94 26.24
C LYS A 297 6.07 29.05 27.34
N VAL A 298 5.20 28.06 27.43
CA VAL A 298 4.15 27.98 28.46
C VAL A 298 4.53 27.05 29.59
N ALA A 299 5.27 25.99 29.32
CA ALA A 299 5.78 25.05 30.32
C ALA A 299 6.98 24.27 29.78
N GLY A 300 7.61 23.48 30.64
CA GLY A 300 8.64 22.54 30.22
C GLY A 300 9.15 21.72 31.40
N ALA A 301 9.79 20.61 31.05
CA ALA A 301 10.43 19.71 32.02
C ALA A 301 11.75 19.19 31.47
N THR A 302 12.63 18.81 32.37
CA THR A 302 13.93 18.21 32.08
C THR A 302 14.12 17.01 32.99
N THR A 303 14.62 15.91 32.48
CA THR A 303 15.03 14.74 33.26
C THR A 303 16.46 14.32 32.90
N GLU A 304 17.20 13.89 33.88
CA GLU A 304 18.59 13.46 33.73
C GLU A 304 18.66 12.03 33.18
N LEU A 305 19.56 11.79 32.23
CA LEU A 305 19.81 10.45 31.69
C LEU A 305 20.77 9.63 32.57
N GLY A 306 21.52 10.29 33.46
CA GLY A 306 22.46 9.65 34.38
C GLY A 306 23.47 8.74 33.66
N ASP A 307 23.80 7.61 34.27
CA ASP A 307 24.72 6.61 33.69
C ASP A 307 24.05 5.69 32.68
N SER A 308 23.29 6.27 31.74
CA SER A 308 22.60 5.53 30.70
C SER A 308 23.58 4.95 29.65
N SER A 309 23.30 3.74 29.18
CA SER A 309 24.05 3.15 28.07
C SER A 309 23.88 3.97 26.76
N ALA A 310 24.84 3.85 25.85
CA ALA A 310 24.78 4.50 24.56
C ALA A 310 23.48 4.18 23.78
N ASN A 311 23.04 2.92 23.82
CA ASN A 311 21.80 2.49 23.18
C ASN A 311 20.56 3.16 23.79
N ARG A 312 20.52 3.33 25.13
CA ARG A 312 19.42 4.02 25.80
C ARG A 312 19.39 5.51 25.42
N ILE A 313 20.55 6.17 25.40
CA ILE A 313 20.70 7.56 24.93
C ILE A 313 20.21 7.70 23.50
N HIS A 314 20.63 6.80 22.60
CA HIS A 314 20.17 6.77 21.22
C HIS A 314 18.64 6.63 21.11
N ASN A 315 18.04 5.72 21.85
CA ASN A 315 16.59 5.52 21.84
C ASN A 315 15.83 6.77 22.32
N VAL A 316 16.32 7.41 23.38
CA VAL A 316 15.71 8.65 23.92
C VAL A 316 15.83 9.78 22.90
N ALA A 317 17.00 9.95 22.27
CA ALA A 317 17.21 10.96 21.23
C ALA A 317 16.31 10.73 20.00
N LEU A 318 16.18 9.48 19.55
CA LEU A 318 15.29 9.12 18.45
C LEU A 318 13.81 9.43 18.78
N MET A 319 13.38 9.14 20.00
CA MET A 319 12.00 9.47 20.42
C MET A 319 11.80 10.98 20.55
N ALA A 320 12.80 11.71 21.04
CA ALA A 320 12.75 13.16 21.11
C ALA A 320 12.60 13.76 19.69
N GLU A 321 13.36 13.28 18.71
CA GLU A 321 13.25 13.68 17.31
C GLU A 321 11.86 13.40 16.72
N ILE A 322 11.27 12.23 17.03
CA ILE A 322 9.91 11.88 16.57
C ILE A 322 8.86 12.83 17.17
N LEU A 323 9.05 13.30 18.39
CA LEU A 323 8.12 14.18 19.10
C LEU A 323 8.34 15.66 18.76
N ASP A 324 9.54 16.03 18.31
CA ASP A 324 9.88 17.45 18.08
C ASP A 324 9.03 18.09 16.96
N ASN A 325 8.73 19.37 17.13
CA ASN A 325 7.90 20.14 16.20
C ASN A 325 6.47 19.61 15.97
N ARG A 326 5.93 18.82 16.91
CA ARG A 326 4.52 18.38 16.84
C ARG A 326 3.60 19.46 17.38
N LEU A 327 2.47 19.60 16.68
CA LEU A 327 1.38 20.48 17.07
C LEU A 327 0.24 19.65 17.62
N VAL A 328 -0.38 20.14 18.69
CA VAL A 328 -1.65 19.65 19.23
C VAL A 328 -2.64 20.80 19.15
N MET A 329 -3.64 20.66 18.29
CA MET A 329 -4.62 21.73 18.05
C MET A 329 -5.60 21.88 19.22
N PRO A 330 -6.29 23.02 19.35
CA PRO A 330 -7.35 23.19 20.37
C PRO A 330 -8.39 22.05 20.28
N GLY A 331 -8.64 21.38 21.41
CA GLY A 331 -9.54 20.24 21.52
C GLY A 331 -8.99 18.91 20.97
N GLU A 332 -7.78 18.88 20.46
CA GLU A 332 -7.13 17.66 19.98
C GLU A 332 -6.54 16.87 21.13
N GLN A 333 -6.80 15.55 21.14
CA GLN A 333 -6.15 14.60 22.04
C GLN A 333 -4.85 14.11 21.40
N PHE A 334 -3.78 14.12 22.19
CA PHE A 334 -2.48 13.56 21.87
C PHE A 334 -2.31 12.22 22.56
N SER A 335 -1.87 11.18 21.83
CA SER A 335 -1.43 9.89 22.35
C SER A 335 0.07 9.74 22.11
N PHE A 336 0.80 9.38 23.14
CA PHE A 336 2.25 9.13 23.04
C PHE A 336 2.53 7.90 22.17
N ASN A 337 1.76 6.82 22.36
CA ASN A 337 1.93 5.60 21.60
C ASN A 337 1.64 5.81 20.11
N ASP A 338 0.57 6.51 19.76
CA ASP A 338 0.26 6.86 18.35
C ASP A 338 1.33 7.77 17.73
N ALA A 339 1.85 8.71 18.51
CA ALA A 339 2.86 9.65 18.04
C ALA A 339 4.21 8.97 17.78
N VAL A 340 4.68 8.13 18.70
CA VAL A 340 5.99 7.45 18.61
C VAL A 340 5.91 6.17 17.80
N GLY A 341 4.80 5.42 17.87
CA GLY A 341 4.60 4.12 17.22
C GLY A 341 5.38 2.98 17.86
N PRO A 342 5.38 1.77 17.24
CA PRO A 342 6.07 0.60 17.80
C PRO A 342 7.58 0.82 17.87
N ARG A 343 8.18 0.39 18.98
CA ARG A 343 9.63 0.50 19.24
C ARG A 343 10.29 -0.77 18.70
N SER A 344 10.66 -0.76 17.43
CA SER A 344 11.26 -1.92 16.77
C SER A 344 12.60 -1.59 16.12
N PRO A 345 13.47 -2.60 15.88
CA PRO A 345 14.75 -2.41 15.22
C PRO A 345 14.62 -1.79 13.81
N GLU A 346 13.55 -2.12 13.07
CA GLU A 346 13.31 -1.59 11.73
C GLU A 346 13.06 -0.08 11.73
N ARG A 347 12.68 0.47 12.88
CA ARG A 347 12.48 1.90 13.10
C ARG A 347 13.69 2.57 13.75
N GLY A 348 14.80 1.85 13.91
CA GLY A 348 16.06 2.36 14.45
C GLY A 348 16.20 2.23 15.97
N PHE A 349 15.27 1.57 16.67
CA PHE A 349 15.39 1.37 18.12
C PHE A 349 16.37 0.25 18.42
N LEU A 350 17.24 0.50 19.40
CA LEU A 350 18.26 -0.43 19.86
C LEU A 350 17.84 -1.12 21.15
N GLU A 351 18.51 -2.22 21.45
CA GLU A 351 18.38 -2.90 22.73
C GLU A 351 18.93 -2.01 23.85
N GLY A 352 18.07 -1.63 24.77
CA GLY A 352 18.41 -0.93 26.01
C GLY A 352 18.13 -1.83 27.19
N GLN A 353 17.82 -1.21 28.33
CA GLN A 353 17.47 -1.92 29.57
C GLN A 353 16.06 -1.55 30.02
N ALA A 354 15.33 -2.53 30.52
CA ALA A 354 14.06 -2.37 31.20
C ALA A 354 14.14 -3.01 32.61
N ILE A 355 13.30 -2.52 33.51
CA ILE A 355 13.20 -3.11 34.88
C ILE A 355 12.03 -4.10 34.85
N VAL A 356 12.33 -5.36 35.15
CA VAL A 356 11.32 -6.43 35.25
C VAL A 356 11.53 -7.16 36.59
N GLY A 357 10.51 -7.17 37.44
CA GLY A 357 10.59 -7.78 38.75
C GLY A 357 11.67 -7.18 39.67
N GLY A 358 12.03 -5.91 39.44
CA GLY A 358 13.10 -5.23 40.20
C GLY A 358 14.52 -5.53 39.68
N LEU A 359 14.68 -6.22 38.59
CA LEU A 359 15.97 -6.51 37.94
C LEU A 359 16.05 -5.88 36.55
N MET A 360 17.27 -5.45 36.19
CA MET A 360 17.55 -4.88 34.88
C MET A 360 17.69 -6.00 33.85
N ILE A 361 16.88 -5.95 32.79
CA ILE A 361 16.95 -6.91 31.68
C ILE A 361 17.02 -6.18 30.33
N PRO A 362 17.66 -6.78 29.32
CA PRO A 362 17.67 -6.23 27.95
C PRO A 362 16.27 -6.11 27.37
N SER A 363 15.97 -4.98 26.72
CA SER A 363 14.68 -4.71 26.06
C SER A 363 14.84 -3.72 24.91
N ILE A 364 14.22 -4.00 23.77
CA ILE A 364 14.21 -3.06 22.62
C ILE A 364 13.44 -1.79 23.01
N GLY A 365 14.02 -0.62 22.69
CA GLY A 365 13.40 0.67 22.99
C GLY A 365 13.53 1.13 24.44
N GLY A 366 14.44 0.56 25.23
CA GLY A 366 14.70 1.02 26.60
C GLY A 366 14.95 2.53 26.65
N GLY A 367 14.32 3.23 27.62
CA GLY A 367 14.32 4.69 27.76
C GLY A 367 13.01 5.37 27.39
N VAL A 368 12.04 4.67 26.79
CA VAL A 368 10.77 5.24 26.32
C VAL A 368 9.96 5.92 27.43
N CYS A 369 9.86 5.29 28.60
CA CYS A 369 9.12 5.86 29.72
C CYS A 369 9.74 7.17 30.23
N GLN A 370 11.05 7.41 30.07
CA GLN A 370 11.66 8.68 30.45
C GLN A 370 11.15 9.82 29.53
N VAL A 371 11.03 9.57 28.22
CA VAL A 371 10.49 10.58 27.30
C VAL A 371 9.03 10.87 27.63
N ALA A 372 8.22 9.82 27.89
CA ALA A 372 6.82 9.97 28.28
C ALA A 372 6.68 10.72 29.62
N SER A 373 7.51 10.39 30.65
CA SER A 373 7.50 11.07 31.93
C SER A 373 7.90 12.56 31.82
N THR A 374 8.90 12.86 30.96
CA THR A 374 9.31 14.25 30.75
C THR A 374 8.21 15.04 30.04
N LEU A 375 7.53 14.43 29.05
CA LEU A 375 6.39 15.05 28.40
C LEU A 375 5.21 15.22 29.37
N TYR A 376 4.91 14.21 30.18
CA TYR A 376 3.88 14.30 31.21
C TYR A 376 4.14 15.46 32.17
N ALA A 377 5.36 15.58 32.69
CA ALA A 377 5.71 16.67 33.60
C ALA A 377 5.55 18.06 32.94
N ALA A 378 5.86 18.21 31.65
CA ALA A 378 5.63 19.45 30.90
C ALA A 378 4.13 19.73 30.71
N VAL A 379 3.34 18.73 30.32
CA VAL A 379 1.87 18.79 30.15
C VAL A 379 1.18 19.12 31.49
N PHE A 380 1.59 18.45 32.55
CA PHE A 380 1.10 18.69 33.91
C PHE A 380 1.32 20.15 34.34
N SER A 381 2.55 20.65 34.10
CA SER A 381 2.93 22.04 34.46
C SER A 381 2.26 23.08 33.56
N ALA A 382 1.81 22.71 32.35
CA ALA A 382 1.03 23.57 31.47
C ALA A 382 -0.45 23.65 31.87
N GLY A 383 -0.92 22.84 32.80
CA GLY A 383 -2.33 22.75 33.19
C GLY A 383 -3.23 22.19 32.08
N LEU A 384 -2.69 21.34 31.18
CA LEU A 384 -3.48 20.65 30.16
C LEU A 384 -4.24 19.47 30.75
N GLU A 385 -5.33 19.08 30.11
CA GLU A 385 -6.15 17.94 30.55
C GLU A 385 -5.40 16.63 30.28
N VAL A 386 -5.14 15.85 31.34
CA VAL A 386 -4.51 14.53 31.24
C VAL A 386 -5.59 13.48 31.15
N ASP A 387 -5.66 12.78 30.01
CA ASP A 387 -6.71 11.80 29.75
C ASP A 387 -6.31 10.41 30.25
N GLU A 388 -5.06 10.00 30.04
CA GLU A 388 -4.52 8.73 30.48
C GLU A 388 -3.08 8.89 30.98
N ARG A 389 -2.80 8.33 32.14
CA ARG A 389 -1.46 8.28 32.72
C ARG A 389 -1.38 7.11 33.69
N HIS A 390 -0.34 6.32 33.57
CA HIS A 390 -0.01 5.24 34.51
C HIS A 390 1.34 5.52 35.15
N ASN A 391 1.43 5.37 36.49
CA ASN A 391 2.73 5.39 37.15
C ASN A 391 3.48 4.06 36.92
N HIS A 392 4.81 4.06 37.12
CA HIS A 392 5.57 2.82 37.07
C HIS A 392 5.16 1.90 38.23
N ASP A 393 5.37 0.61 38.04
CA ASP A 393 5.15 -0.40 39.05
C ASP A 393 6.02 -0.15 40.31
N PHE A 394 7.25 0.35 40.08
CA PHE A 394 8.19 0.74 41.14
C PHE A 394 8.53 2.22 41.05
N TYR A 395 8.84 2.82 42.20
CA TYR A 395 9.25 4.21 42.25
C TYR A 395 10.61 4.44 41.58
N ILE A 396 10.68 5.39 40.69
CA ILE A 396 11.89 5.80 39.98
C ILE A 396 12.24 7.24 40.44
N TYR A 397 13.24 7.37 41.28
CA TYR A 397 13.56 8.58 42.04
C TYR A 397 13.78 9.83 41.17
N HIS A 398 14.32 9.70 39.96
CA HIS A 398 14.67 10.85 39.12
C HIS A 398 13.47 11.53 38.43
N TYR A 399 12.27 10.99 38.56
CA TYR A 399 11.05 11.68 38.11
C TYR A 399 10.37 12.47 39.23
N GLY A 400 10.64 12.13 40.49
CA GLY A 400 9.93 12.68 41.65
C GLY A 400 8.62 11.96 41.96
N ASP A 401 8.05 12.28 43.11
CA ASP A 401 6.85 11.63 43.63
C ASP A 401 5.64 11.93 42.72
N GLY A 402 5.06 10.88 42.10
CA GLY A 402 3.89 10.99 41.27
C GLY A 402 4.07 11.68 39.92
N MET A 403 5.31 11.95 39.49
CA MET A 403 5.61 12.70 38.27
C MET A 403 6.13 11.83 37.13
N ASP A 404 5.95 10.53 37.20
CA ASP A 404 6.33 9.56 36.18
C ASP A 404 5.13 9.13 35.32
N ALA A 405 5.40 8.68 34.10
CA ALA A 405 4.45 8.05 33.20
C ALA A 405 5.08 6.84 32.52
N THR A 406 4.46 5.67 32.69
CA THR A 406 4.87 4.45 32.01
C THR A 406 4.07 4.23 30.74
N VAL A 407 4.75 3.83 29.69
CA VAL A 407 4.15 3.53 28.39
C VAL A 407 4.75 2.27 27.80
N SER A 408 3.92 1.48 27.11
CA SER A 408 4.39 0.35 26.31
C SER A 408 3.55 0.23 25.05
N TRP A 409 4.12 -0.31 23.97
CA TRP A 409 3.34 -0.61 22.78
C TRP A 409 2.36 -1.74 23.09
N ASP A 410 1.10 -1.58 22.66
CA ASP A 410 -0.03 -2.46 22.99
C ASP A 410 -0.36 -2.57 24.51
N GLY A 411 0.05 -1.60 25.31
CA GLY A 411 -0.18 -1.53 26.75
C GLY A 411 -0.52 -0.11 27.20
N PRO A 412 -0.11 0.29 28.43
CA PRO A 412 -0.42 1.61 28.93
C PRO A 412 0.12 2.72 28.04
N ASP A 413 -0.66 3.81 27.94
CA ASP A 413 -0.30 5.00 27.20
C ASP A 413 -0.21 6.23 28.11
N PHE A 414 0.32 7.30 27.55
CA PHE A 414 0.18 8.65 28.07
C PHE A 414 -0.54 9.49 27.03
N SER A 415 -1.70 10.02 27.41
CA SER A 415 -2.49 10.89 26.56
C SER A 415 -2.97 12.14 27.28
N PHE A 416 -3.12 13.23 26.52
CA PHE A 416 -3.63 14.49 27.02
C PHE A 416 -4.40 15.24 25.95
N THR A 417 -5.34 16.07 26.34
CA THR A 417 -6.11 16.96 25.46
C THR A 417 -5.62 18.40 25.59
N ASN A 418 -5.37 19.06 24.47
CA ASN A 418 -5.15 20.51 24.48
C ASN A 418 -6.47 21.25 24.71
N ASN A 419 -6.82 21.45 25.96
CA ASN A 419 -8.03 22.16 26.40
C ASN A 419 -7.87 23.69 26.43
N THR A 420 -6.88 24.24 25.68
CA THR A 420 -6.69 25.68 25.51
C THR A 420 -7.30 26.18 24.19
N ALA A 421 -7.42 27.48 24.04
CA ALA A 421 -7.90 28.11 22.79
C ALA A 421 -6.84 28.20 21.69
N HIS A 422 -5.58 27.85 21.96
CA HIS A 422 -4.46 28.02 21.07
C HIS A 422 -3.73 26.70 20.77
N PRO A 423 -3.14 26.53 19.60
CA PRO A 423 -2.30 25.37 19.29
C PRO A 423 -1.12 25.27 20.26
N MET A 424 -0.81 24.05 20.66
CA MET A 424 0.33 23.72 21.51
C MET A 424 1.42 23.07 20.66
N LEU A 425 2.62 23.63 20.69
CA LEU A 425 3.80 23.07 20.04
C LEU A 425 4.65 22.33 21.06
N ILE A 426 4.93 21.07 20.77
CA ILE A 426 5.88 20.25 21.52
C ILE A 426 7.26 20.43 20.91
N ARG A 427 8.25 20.85 21.71
CA ARG A 427 9.67 20.83 21.36
C ARG A 427 10.35 19.83 22.30
N ALA A 428 10.97 18.84 21.70
CA ALA A 428 11.63 17.76 22.43
C ALA A 428 13.07 17.62 21.95
N THR A 429 14.01 17.63 22.88
CA THR A 429 15.43 17.46 22.58
C THR A 429 16.07 16.55 23.63
N ALA A 430 17.04 15.77 23.22
CA ALA A 430 17.86 15.00 24.14
C ALA A 430 19.33 15.09 23.73
N ASP A 431 20.20 15.13 24.72
CA ASP A 431 21.63 15.01 24.55
C ASP A 431 22.16 13.78 25.37
N ASN A 432 23.46 13.70 25.60
CA ASN A 432 24.04 12.58 26.34
C ASN A 432 23.71 12.60 27.83
N SER A 433 23.15 13.66 28.37
CA SER A 433 22.93 13.87 29.81
C SER A 433 21.47 14.14 30.18
N THR A 434 20.68 14.74 29.27
CA THR A 434 19.35 15.23 29.61
C THR A 434 18.34 14.95 28.51
N MET A 435 17.09 14.76 28.91
CA MET A 435 15.89 14.81 28.05
C MET A 435 15.10 16.05 28.43
N ILE A 436 14.78 16.90 27.46
CA ILE A 436 14.08 18.16 27.64
C ILE A 436 12.82 18.18 26.77
N VAL A 437 11.69 18.54 27.37
CA VAL A 437 10.44 18.83 26.67
C VAL A 437 10.01 20.25 27.05
N ASN A 438 9.78 21.08 26.04
CA ASN A 438 9.20 22.40 26.20
C ASN A 438 7.91 22.50 25.40
N LEU A 439 6.91 23.12 25.98
CA LEU A 439 5.63 23.42 25.33
C LEU A 439 5.58 24.92 25.02
N TYR A 440 5.24 25.23 23.77
CA TYR A 440 5.09 26.60 23.30
C TYR A 440 3.69 26.82 22.75
N SER A 441 3.17 28.02 22.93
CA SER A 441 1.87 28.42 22.42
C SER A 441 1.84 29.91 22.12
N SER A 442 0.67 30.43 21.80
CA SER A 442 0.38 31.86 21.83
C SER A 442 0.61 32.41 23.25
N PRO A 443 0.82 33.71 23.43
CA PRO A 443 0.94 34.30 24.77
C PRO A 443 -0.14 33.77 25.71
N SER A 444 0.30 33.50 26.96
CA SER A 444 -0.49 32.83 27.99
C SER A 444 -1.93 33.35 28.08
N ASP A 445 -2.86 32.45 28.22
CA ASP A 445 -4.26 32.72 28.55
C ASP A 445 -4.48 33.01 30.06
N GLY A 446 -3.44 33.36 30.78
CA GLY A 446 -3.47 33.67 32.21
C GLY A 446 -3.48 32.44 33.13
N ARG A 447 -3.21 31.24 32.58
CA ARG A 447 -3.16 30.02 33.42
C ARG A 447 -1.96 30.01 34.36
N THR A 448 -2.25 29.60 35.58
CA THR A 448 -1.25 29.22 36.59
C THR A 448 -1.58 27.84 37.14
N VAL A 449 -0.52 27.11 37.54
CA VAL A 449 -0.65 25.76 38.09
C VAL A 449 -0.04 25.74 39.47
N GLU A 450 -0.82 25.35 40.45
CA GLU A 450 -0.39 25.09 41.82
C GLU A 450 -0.36 23.60 42.06
N THR A 451 0.71 23.09 42.69
CA THR A 451 0.90 21.65 42.91
C THR A 451 1.14 21.39 44.37
N THR A 452 0.46 20.42 44.96
CA THR A 452 0.68 19.92 46.33
C THR A 452 0.92 18.42 46.28
N VAL A 453 1.99 17.96 46.88
CA VAL A 453 2.32 16.54 46.99
C VAL A 453 2.03 16.11 48.45
N SER A 454 1.28 15.03 48.63
CA SER A 454 1.02 14.48 49.97
C SER A 454 2.28 13.88 50.57
N GLU A 455 2.24 13.62 51.89
CA GLU A 455 3.20 12.69 52.47
C GLU A 455 2.99 11.29 51.85
N ARG A 456 4.07 10.50 51.81
CA ARG A 456 4.00 9.11 51.37
C ARG A 456 3.23 8.29 52.40
N TYR A 457 2.28 7.50 51.94
CA TYR A 457 1.42 6.66 52.78
C TYR A 457 1.37 5.21 52.26
N ALA A 458 0.68 4.32 52.95
CA ALA A 458 0.59 2.88 52.63
C ALA A 458 1.98 2.22 52.48
N LEU A 459 2.93 2.60 53.31
CA LEU A 459 4.31 2.11 53.26
C LEU A 459 4.37 0.59 53.40
N LYS A 460 5.15 -0.05 52.54
CA LYS A 460 5.43 -1.50 52.58
C LYS A 460 6.92 -1.73 52.52
N GLU A 461 7.44 -2.56 53.44
CA GLU A 461 8.84 -2.94 53.41
C GLU A 461 9.15 -3.94 52.30
N PRO A 462 10.37 -3.88 51.71
CA PRO A 462 10.77 -4.78 50.64
C PRO A 462 10.98 -6.21 51.16
N GLU A 463 10.42 -7.17 50.44
CA GLU A 463 10.63 -8.60 50.73
C GLU A 463 12.06 -9.01 50.37
N LYS A 464 12.57 -10.05 51.05
CA LYS A 464 13.82 -10.70 50.65
C LYS A 464 13.55 -11.78 49.65
N ARG A 465 14.32 -11.77 48.54
CA ARG A 465 14.28 -12.79 47.50
C ARG A 465 15.66 -13.31 47.18
N TYR A 466 15.74 -14.56 46.83
CA TYR A 466 16.98 -15.28 46.61
C TYR A 466 17.03 -15.84 45.20
N ILE A 467 18.14 -15.62 44.48
CA ILE A 467 18.43 -16.21 43.18
C ILE A 467 19.55 -17.23 43.34
N GLU A 468 19.30 -18.49 43.01
CA GLU A 468 20.36 -19.50 42.95
C GLU A 468 21.23 -19.28 41.71
N ASP A 469 22.52 -19.07 41.92
CA ASP A 469 23.49 -18.83 40.85
C ASP A 469 24.65 -19.83 40.96
N PRO A 470 24.76 -20.78 40.00
CA PRO A 470 25.83 -21.75 40.00
C PRO A 470 27.22 -21.15 39.76
N THR A 471 27.30 -19.91 39.26
CA THR A 471 28.56 -19.21 38.98
C THR A 471 29.03 -18.34 40.15
N ALA A 472 28.17 -18.12 41.13
CA ALA A 472 28.52 -17.35 42.33
C ALA A 472 29.48 -18.13 43.25
N PRO A 473 30.21 -17.45 44.17
CA PRO A 473 31.09 -18.11 45.12
C PRO A 473 30.37 -19.17 45.97
N ALA A 474 30.94 -20.37 46.03
CA ALA A 474 30.33 -21.48 46.75
C ALA A 474 30.14 -21.16 48.25
N LYS A 475 29.06 -21.63 48.83
CA LYS A 475 28.69 -21.45 50.25
C LYS A 475 28.52 -19.99 50.69
N THR A 476 28.17 -19.09 49.76
CA THR A 476 27.91 -17.68 50.07
C THR A 476 26.48 -17.28 49.75
N VAL A 477 25.97 -16.33 50.53
CA VAL A 477 24.75 -15.58 50.24
C VAL A 477 25.16 -14.11 50.16
N VAL A 478 25.09 -13.51 48.98
CA VAL A 478 25.63 -12.18 48.73
C VAL A 478 24.48 -11.21 48.43
N PRO A 479 24.39 -10.04 49.11
CA PRO A 479 23.44 -9.00 48.72
C PRO A 479 23.68 -8.57 47.28
N TYR A 480 22.59 -8.47 46.49
CA TYR A 480 22.64 -8.06 45.08
C TYR A 480 21.97 -6.71 44.86
N THR A 481 20.78 -6.50 45.48
CA THR A 481 20.10 -5.20 45.49
C THR A 481 19.61 -4.88 46.91
N ASP A 482 19.57 -3.59 47.26
CA ASP A 482 19.06 -3.14 48.55
C ASP A 482 17.52 -3.16 48.61
N GLY A 483 16.85 -3.37 47.48
CA GLY A 483 15.41 -3.26 47.38
C GLY A 483 14.90 -1.82 47.57
N GLN A 484 13.61 -1.65 47.51
CA GLN A 484 12.98 -0.36 47.74
C GLN A 484 11.60 -0.53 48.38
N ALA A 485 11.28 0.29 49.35
CA ALA A 485 9.96 0.30 49.97
C ALA A 485 8.90 0.75 48.99
N GLY A 486 7.74 0.10 49.03
CA GLY A 486 6.55 0.54 48.32
C GLY A 486 5.79 1.60 49.10
N PHE A 487 5.09 2.48 48.36
CA PHE A 487 4.27 3.52 48.97
C PHE A 487 3.23 4.05 47.99
N ALA A 488 2.29 4.81 48.49
CA ALA A 488 1.38 5.61 47.66
C ALA A 488 1.62 7.10 47.92
N VAL A 489 1.31 7.92 46.94
CA VAL A 489 1.39 9.39 47.03
C VAL A 489 0.33 10.00 46.14
N ASP A 490 -0.27 11.11 46.59
CA ASP A 490 -1.24 11.91 45.87
C ASP A 490 -0.59 13.22 45.45
N VAL A 491 -0.73 13.55 44.16
CA VAL A 491 -0.34 14.86 43.63
C VAL A 491 -1.59 15.62 43.26
N THR A 492 -1.93 16.66 44.02
CA THR A 492 -3.04 17.55 43.73
C THR A 492 -2.55 18.68 42.84
N ARG A 493 -3.24 18.90 41.72
CA ARG A 493 -2.97 19.98 40.79
C ARG A 493 -4.20 20.90 40.71
N VAL A 494 -4.01 22.18 40.98
CA VAL A 494 -5.05 23.22 40.81
C VAL A 494 -4.65 24.13 39.65
N VAL A 495 -5.46 24.16 38.62
CA VAL A 495 -5.29 25.04 37.47
C VAL A 495 -6.20 26.25 37.65
N LYS A 496 -5.63 27.45 37.58
CA LYS A 496 -6.35 28.70 37.71
C LYS A 496 -6.17 29.55 36.45
N ARG A 497 -7.17 30.39 36.14
CA ARG A 497 -7.08 31.45 35.14
C ARG A 497 -7.59 32.75 35.76
N ASP A 498 -6.78 33.78 35.68
CA ASP A 498 -7.10 35.09 36.27
C ASP A 498 -7.58 35.01 37.72
N GLY A 499 -7.04 34.03 38.47
CA GLY A 499 -7.38 33.76 39.88
C GLY A 499 -8.56 32.83 40.12
N GLU A 500 -9.35 32.50 39.08
CA GLU A 500 -10.45 31.54 39.18
C GLU A 500 -9.96 30.11 38.92
N VAL A 501 -10.48 29.13 39.69
CA VAL A 501 -10.16 27.70 39.52
C VAL A 501 -10.85 27.16 38.29
N LEU A 502 -10.07 26.65 37.33
CA LEU A 502 -10.57 25.95 36.14
C LEU A 502 -10.73 24.44 36.41
N SER A 503 -9.75 23.83 37.06
CA SER A 503 -9.82 22.43 37.49
C SER A 503 -8.99 22.19 38.78
N GLU A 504 -9.39 21.17 39.51
CA GLU A 504 -8.63 20.59 40.59
C GLU A 504 -8.60 19.08 40.37
N ASP A 505 -7.41 18.54 40.15
CA ASP A 505 -7.19 17.14 39.81
C ASP A 505 -6.30 16.48 40.85
N VAL A 506 -6.61 15.24 41.22
CA VAL A 506 -5.77 14.42 42.11
C VAL A 506 -5.21 13.23 41.35
N PHE A 507 -3.90 13.18 41.19
CA PHE A 507 -3.18 12.08 40.55
C PHE A 507 -2.62 11.14 41.61
N VAL A 508 -3.27 10.00 41.80
CA VAL A 508 -2.84 8.97 42.74
C VAL A 508 -1.78 8.09 42.09
N SER A 509 -0.66 7.86 42.77
CA SER A 509 0.39 6.94 42.36
C SER A 509 0.66 5.92 43.44
N THR A 510 0.67 4.65 43.08
CA THR A 510 0.98 3.54 43.96
C THR A 510 2.17 2.77 43.43
N TYR A 511 3.23 2.73 44.19
CA TYR A 511 4.46 2.03 43.85
C TYR A 511 4.60 0.77 44.68
N ASN A 512 4.82 -0.36 44.03
CA ASN A 512 5.09 -1.63 44.69
C ASN A 512 6.52 -1.67 45.24
N THR A 513 6.78 -2.61 46.14
CA THR A 513 8.13 -2.84 46.68
C THR A 513 9.04 -3.41 45.59
N GLN A 514 10.28 -2.96 45.52
CA GLN A 514 11.34 -3.72 44.87
C GLN A 514 11.97 -4.67 45.89
N PRO A 515 12.03 -5.98 45.56
CA PRO A 515 12.63 -6.95 46.50
C PRO A 515 14.11 -6.67 46.78
N LYS A 516 14.55 -7.00 48.01
CA LYS A 516 15.97 -7.14 48.31
C LYS A 516 16.45 -8.47 47.76
N TRP A 517 17.18 -8.41 46.67
CA TRP A 517 17.71 -9.61 46.05
C TRP A 517 19.05 -10.03 46.66
N TYR A 518 19.19 -11.33 46.87
CA TYR A 518 20.43 -11.98 47.28
C TYR A 518 20.78 -13.05 46.28
N ILE A 519 22.05 -13.19 45.94
CA ILE A 519 22.58 -14.28 45.12
C ILE A 519 23.07 -15.39 46.01
N VAL A 520 22.62 -16.61 45.79
CA VAL A 520 22.94 -17.81 46.53
C VAL A 520 23.88 -18.69 45.72
N GLY A 521 25.11 -18.82 46.14
CA GLY A 521 26.10 -19.68 45.52
C GLY A 521 25.92 -21.17 45.85
N PRO A 522 26.54 -22.06 45.08
CA PRO A 522 26.41 -23.51 45.27
C PRO A 522 26.70 -23.97 46.68
N GLY A 523 25.80 -24.75 47.27
CA GLY A 523 25.92 -25.30 48.62
C GLY A 523 25.72 -24.29 49.77
N ALA A 524 25.25 -23.09 49.46
CA ALA A 524 24.69 -22.17 50.45
C ALA A 524 23.21 -22.46 50.69
N PHE A 525 22.73 -22.07 51.88
CA PHE A 525 21.30 -22.15 52.21
C PHE A 525 20.82 -20.72 52.52
N PRO A 526 19.78 -20.23 51.82
CA PRO A 526 19.22 -18.93 52.15
C PRO A 526 18.60 -18.97 53.58
N PRO A 527 18.65 -17.86 54.32
CA PRO A 527 17.87 -17.72 55.53
C PRO A 527 16.40 -17.96 55.28
N GLY A 528 15.68 -18.57 56.24
CA GLY A 528 14.28 -18.98 56.07
C GLY A 528 13.24 -17.86 56.02
N ASP A 529 13.68 -16.59 55.87
CA ASP A 529 12.84 -15.37 55.86
C ASP A 529 12.60 -14.75 54.48
N GLY A 530 12.78 -15.52 53.41
CA GLY A 530 12.57 -15.04 52.04
C GLY A 530 12.18 -16.16 51.04
N VAL A 531 11.89 -15.76 49.82
CA VAL A 531 11.45 -16.65 48.74
C VAL A 531 12.62 -16.88 47.77
N THR A 532 12.88 -18.16 47.43
CA THR A 532 13.84 -18.52 46.39
C THR A 532 13.11 -18.58 45.04
N GLU A 533 13.61 -17.85 44.05
CA GLU A 533 13.03 -17.77 42.72
C GLU A 533 14.09 -18.06 41.65
N ALA A 534 13.63 -18.58 40.51
CA ALA A 534 14.46 -18.61 39.33
C ALA A 534 14.75 -17.17 38.83
N PRO A 535 15.96 -16.89 38.30
CA PRO A 535 16.24 -15.57 37.78
C PRO A 535 15.28 -15.26 36.63
N PRO A 536 14.84 -14.00 36.47
CA PRO A 536 14.01 -13.58 35.35
C PRO A 536 14.69 -13.87 34.00
N TYR A 537 13.87 -14.12 32.97
CA TYR A 537 14.39 -14.29 31.62
C TYR A 537 15.25 -13.08 31.23
N GLY A 538 16.45 -13.34 30.72
CA GLY A 538 17.41 -12.30 30.31
C GLY A 538 18.29 -11.77 31.46
N TRP A 539 18.11 -12.22 32.71
CA TRP A 539 19.04 -11.87 33.81
C TRP A 539 20.42 -12.48 33.55
N VAL A 540 21.45 -11.68 33.74
CA VAL A 540 22.84 -12.11 33.62
C VAL A 540 23.50 -12.06 34.99
N SER A 541 24.10 -13.17 35.38
CA SER A 541 24.83 -13.22 36.64
C SER A 541 26.00 -12.22 36.65
N PRO A 542 26.21 -11.46 37.74
CA PRO A 542 27.41 -10.64 37.88
C PRO A 542 28.68 -11.48 38.05
N TYR A 543 28.55 -12.79 38.28
CA TYR A 543 29.66 -13.74 38.39
C TYR A 543 29.87 -14.58 37.13
N ASP A 544 29.06 -14.39 36.06
CA ASP A 544 29.26 -15.10 34.79
C ASP A 544 30.60 -14.67 34.17
N PRO A 545 31.56 -15.58 33.97
CA PRO A 545 32.85 -15.26 33.37
C PRO A 545 32.74 -14.94 31.87
N ASN A 546 31.60 -15.27 31.23
CA ASN A 546 31.32 -15.01 29.81
C ASN A 546 29.93 -14.38 29.64
N PRO A 547 29.69 -13.18 30.18
CA PRO A 547 28.41 -12.54 30.01
C PRO A 547 28.12 -12.38 28.50
N PRO A 548 26.85 -12.56 28.05
CA PRO A 548 26.50 -12.31 26.67
C PRO A 548 26.99 -10.92 26.30
N LYS A 549 27.71 -10.81 25.17
CA LYS A 549 28.17 -9.51 24.69
C LYS A 549 26.94 -8.66 24.43
N VAL A 550 26.75 -7.65 25.24
CA VAL A 550 25.82 -6.55 24.91
C VAL A 550 26.37 -5.99 23.59
N VAL A 551 25.63 -6.18 22.51
CA VAL A 551 25.97 -5.60 21.22
C VAL A 551 25.89 -4.09 21.42
N SER A 552 27.07 -3.47 21.49
CA SER A 552 27.25 -2.03 21.70
C SER A 552 26.80 -1.24 20.48
#